data_1db90c970ab293d70d805362ab726181
#
_entry.id   1db90c970ab293d70d805362ab726181
#
_cell.length_a   1.000
_cell.length_b   1.000
_cell.length_c   1.000
_cell.angle_alpha   90.00
_cell.angle_beta   90.00
_cell.angle_gamma   90.00
#
_symmetry.space_group_name_H-M   'P 1'
#
loop_
_entity.id
_entity.type
_entity.pdbx_description
1 polymer ?
#
loop_
_entity_poly.entity_id
_entity_poly.type
_entity_poly.pdbx_seq_one_letter_code
_entity_poly.pdbx_strand_id
1 'polypeptide(L)'
;CWSLVGSEMCIRDRLWSKHLKHNPSNPRWFNRDRFVLSNGHGSMLLYSLLHLTGYDLSIDDLKDFRQLKSKTPGHPEYDIDIGVETTTGPLGQGIANAVGMAISEKILAAEFNEEDIKPIDHYTYVFLGDGCLMEGVSHEACSFAGTHNLGKLICFYDQNGISIDGEIEHWFTDDSIKRFNSYGWHT
;
A
#
# COMPACT_ATOMS: atom_id res chain seq x y z
N CYS A 1 23.46 0.79 1.90
CA CYS A 1 22.40 1.45 2.68
C CYS A 1 22.03 2.85 2.21
N TRP A 2 22.86 3.53 1.42
CA TRP A 2 22.64 4.94 1.01
C TRP A 2 21.73 5.11 -0.20
N SER A 3 21.58 4.10 -1.05
CA SER A 3 20.75 4.19 -2.26
C SER A 3 19.26 3.96 -2.00
N LEU A 4 18.91 3.19 -0.97
CA LEU A 4 17.53 2.81 -0.66
C LEU A 4 16.70 3.97 -0.10
N VAL A 5 17.24 4.75 0.83
CA VAL A 5 16.51 5.86 1.45
C VAL A 5 16.15 6.95 0.43
N GLY A 6 17.01 7.21 -0.54
CA GLY A 6 16.76 8.23 -1.57
C GLY A 6 15.70 7.82 -2.59
N SER A 7 15.74 6.59 -3.09
CA SER A 7 14.81 6.12 -4.11
C SER A 7 13.40 5.90 -3.57
N GLU A 8 13.26 5.33 -2.38
CA GLU A 8 11.97 5.17 -1.72
C GLU A 8 11.30 6.52 -1.43
N MET A 9 12.02 7.46 -0.84
CA MET A 9 11.49 8.81 -0.58
C MET A 9 11.04 9.49 -1.87
N CYS A 10 11.84 9.45 -2.93
CA CYS A 10 11.48 10.07 -4.21
C CYS A 10 10.22 9.45 -4.84
N ILE A 11 10.06 8.14 -4.83
CA ILE A 11 8.88 7.46 -5.38
C ILE A 11 7.64 7.81 -4.56
N ARG A 12 7.74 7.79 -3.24
CA ARG A 12 6.62 8.06 -2.34
C ARG A 12 6.20 9.52 -2.39
N ASP A 13 7.14 10.45 -2.31
CA ASP A 13 6.85 11.88 -2.45
C ASP A 13 6.20 12.17 -3.80
N ARG A 14 6.69 11.52 -4.88
CA ARG A 14 6.12 11.67 -6.19
C ARG A 14 4.71 11.12 -6.29
N LEU A 15 4.47 9.92 -5.74
CA LEU A 15 3.14 9.32 -5.73
C LEU A 15 2.14 10.22 -5.01
N TRP A 16 2.42 10.59 -3.76
CA TRP A 16 1.52 11.38 -2.93
C TRP A 16 1.29 12.81 -3.44
N SER A 17 2.31 13.43 -4.04
CA SER A 17 2.22 14.82 -4.50
C SER A 17 1.69 14.99 -5.92
N LYS A 18 1.73 13.93 -6.76
CA LYS A 18 1.46 14.06 -8.20
C LYS A 18 0.37 13.12 -8.73
N HIS A 19 0.20 11.95 -8.12
CA HIS A 19 -0.63 10.89 -8.68
C HIS A 19 -1.79 10.49 -7.79
N LEU A 20 -1.58 10.38 -6.48
CA LEU A 20 -2.60 9.92 -5.54
C LEU A 20 -3.75 10.92 -5.45
N LYS A 21 -4.95 10.49 -5.80
CA LYS A 21 -6.18 11.28 -5.60
C LYS A 21 -6.65 11.12 -4.16
N HIS A 22 -6.43 12.14 -3.36
CA HIS A 22 -6.86 12.14 -1.96
C HIS A 22 -7.36 13.51 -1.54
N ASN A 23 -8.12 13.56 -0.45
CA ASN A 23 -8.61 14.81 0.12
C ASN A 23 -8.52 14.76 1.65
N PRO A 24 -7.48 15.36 2.26
CA PRO A 24 -7.31 15.36 3.71
C PRO A 24 -8.47 15.99 4.48
N SER A 25 -9.17 16.97 3.89
CA SER A 25 -10.36 17.58 4.48
C SER A 25 -11.62 16.71 4.40
N ASN A 26 -11.59 15.66 3.58
CA ASN A 26 -12.64 14.66 3.47
C ASN A 26 -12.03 13.27 3.27
N PRO A 27 -11.38 12.71 4.29
CA PRO A 27 -10.69 11.42 4.20
C PRO A 27 -11.63 10.25 3.90
N ARG A 28 -12.92 10.44 4.08
CA ARG A 28 -13.97 9.45 3.77
C ARG A 28 -14.51 9.57 2.34
N TRP A 29 -13.95 10.47 1.51
CA TRP A 29 -14.36 10.57 0.11
C TRP A 29 -14.25 9.21 -0.59
N PHE A 30 -15.38 8.69 -1.07
CA PHE A 30 -15.47 7.29 -1.52
C PHE A 30 -14.64 7.02 -2.80
N ASN A 31 -14.47 8.01 -3.69
CA ASN A 31 -13.68 7.88 -4.93
C ASN A 31 -12.21 8.34 -4.77
N ARG A 32 -11.71 8.44 -3.54
CA ARG A 32 -10.27 8.63 -3.31
C ARG A 32 -9.49 7.38 -3.69
N ASP A 33 -8.25 7.53 -4.10
CA ASP A 33 -7.35 6.39 -4.22
C ASP A 33 -7.06 5.78 -2.85
N ARG A 34 -6.73 4.51 -2.83
CA ARG A 34 -6.34 3.77 -1.62
C ARG A 34 -4.83 3.60 -1.60
N PHE A 35 -4.25 3.85 -0.44
CA PHE A 35 -2.83 3.60 -0.21
C PHE A 35 -2.65 2.58 0.90
N VAL A 36 -1.95 1.48 0.61
CA VAL A 36 -1.69 0.40 1.56
C VAL A 36 -0.20 0.23 1.74
N LEU A 37 0.26 0.34 2.98
CA LEU A 37 1.62 0.01 3.36
C LEU A 37 1.67 -1.45 3.84
N SER A 38 1.93 -2.39 2.94
CA SER A 38 1.98 -3.82 3.26
C SER A 38 3.19 -4.18 4.12
N ASN A 39 4.32 -3.49 3.94
CA ASN A 39 5.47 -3.52 4.83
C ASN A 39 5.25 -2.61 6.06
N GLY A 40 4.29 -2.99 6.91
CA GLY A 40 3.78 -2.17 8.00
C GLY A 40 4.81 -1.68 9.03
N HIS A 41 5.99 -2.30 9.10
CA HIS A 41 7.11 -1.83 9.92
C HIS A 41 7.64 -0.44 9.49
N GLY A 42 7.37 -0.02 8.24
CA GLY A 42 7.67 1.31 7.72
C GLY A 42 6.63 2.38 8.07
N SER A 43 5.83 2.17 9.11
CA SER A 43 4.67 3.00 9.47
C SER A 43 4.98 4.49 9.65
N MET A 44 6.13 4.86 10.18
CA MET A 44 6.53 6.27 10.35
C MET A 44 6.56 7.01 9.01
N LEU A 45 6.90 6.34 7.92
CA LEU A 45 6.84 6.93 6.61
C LEU A 45 5.40 7.30 6.23
N LEU A 46 4.44 6.37 6.42
CA LEU A 46 3.03 6.63 6.15
C LEU A 46 2.54 7.81 6.98
N TYR A 47 2.81 7.82 8.28
CA TYR A 47 2.39 8.91 9.16
C TYR A 47 3.02 10.27 8.77
N SER A 48 4.29 10.26 8.38
CA SER A 48 4.95 11.47 7.89
C SER A 48 4.30 12.01 6.61
N LEU A 49 3.94 11.15 5.68
CA LEU A 49 3.24 11.53 4.45
C LEU A 49 1.84 12.07 4.74
N LEU A 50 1.10 11.43 5.62
CA LEU A 50 -0.22 11.89 6.05
C LEU A 50 -0.15 13.27 6.70
N HIS A 51 0.82 13.48 7.62
CA HIS A 51 1.07 14.79 8.22
C HIS A 51 1.41 15.85 7.17
N LEU A 52 2.37 15.58 6.29
CA LEU A 52 2.84 16.54 5.27
C LEU A 52 1.77 16.86 4.23
N THR A 53 0.82 15.99 4.00
CA THR A 53 -0.28 16.21 3.05
C THR A 53 -1.55 16.75 3.69
N GLY A 54 -1.54 17.01 5.00
CA GLY A 54 -2.57 17.76 5.71
C GLY A 54 -3.71 16.95 6.33
N TYR A 55 -3.50 15.65 6.53
CA TYR A 55 -4.41 14.85 7.37
C TYR A 55 -4.30 15.24 8.85
N ASP A 56 -5.26 14.80 9.67
CA ASP A 56 -5.31 15.12 11.12
C ASP A 56 -4.26 14.35 11.92
N LEU A 57 -3.00 14.57 11.56
CA LEU A 57 -1.81 14.11 12.27
C LEU A 57 -0.87 15.29 12.51
N SER A 58 -0.69 15.65 13.75
CA SER A 58 0.21 16.74 14.15
C SER A 58 1.67 16.27 14.24
N ILE A 59 2.59 17.23 14.31
CA ILE A 59 4.00 16.92 14.59
C ILE A 59 4.19 16.27 15.97
N ASP A 60 3.33 16.59 16.92
CA ASP A 60 3.40 15.99 18.26
C ASP A 60 2.89 14.54 18.23
N ASP A 61 1.86 14.23 17.43
CA ASP A 61 1.48 12.83 17.18
C ASP A 61 2.64 12.00 16.58
N LEU A 62 3.46 12.61 15.69
CA LEU A 62 4.66 11.94 15.16
C LEU A 62 5.75 11.74 16.21
N LYS A 63 5.94 12.68 17.14
CA LYS A 63 6.89 12.54 18.27
C LYS A 63 6.46 11.43 19.24
N ASP A 64 5.16 11.21 19.37
CA ASP A 64 4.58 10.16 20.20
C ASP A 64 4.57 8.78 19.52
N PHE A 65 5.34 8.60 18.45
CA PHE A 65 5.45 7.33 17.73
C PHE A 65 5.75 6.15 18.67
N ARG A 66 4.94 5.10 18.54
CA ARG A 66 5.03 3.87 19.37
C ARG A 66 4.73 4.08 20.85
N GLN A 67 4.23 5.23 21.26
CA GLN A 67 3.82 5.42 22.64
C GLN A 67 2.41 4.83 22.87
N LEU A 68 2.13 4.46 24.11
CA LEU A 68 0.83 3.89 24.46
C LEU A 68 -0.30 4.89 24.19
N LYS A 69 -1.33 4.46 23.48
CA LYS A 69 -2.48 5.28 23.05
C LYS A 69 -2.15 6.40 22.05
N SER A 70 -0.97 6.37 21.43
CA SER A 70 -0.62 7.28 20.34
C SER A 70 -1.47 7.02 19.10
N LYS A 71 -1.74 8.07 18.30
CA LYS A 71 -2.31 7.95 16.94
C LYS A 71 -1.33 7.30 15.94
N THR A 72 -0.07 7.12 16.34
CA THR A 72 1.03 6.62 15.49
C THR A 72 1.64 5.34 16.06
N PRO A 73 0.88 4.23 16.11
CA PRO A 73 1.41 2.95 16.59
C PRO A 73 2.54 2.42 15.71
N GLY A 74 3.29 1.43 16.21
CA GLY A 74 4.46 0.87 15.52
C GLY A 74 4.16 0.22 14.17
N HIS A 75 2.94 -0.24 13.97
CA HIS A 75 2.39 -0.71 12.69
C HIS A 75 1.08 0.02 12.45
N PRO A 76 0.71 0.33 11.19
CA PRO A 76 -0.54 1.03 10.91
C PRO A 76 -1.76 0.28 11.44
N GLU A 77 -2.60 0.98 12.14
CA GLU A 77 -3.94 0.51 12.51
C GLU A 77 -4.98 1.29 11.71
N TYR A 78 -6.04 0.60 11.26
CA TYR A 78 -7.09 1.23 10.47
C TYR A 78 -7.67 2.44 11.21
N ASP A 79 -7.53 3.59 10.61
CA ASP A 79 -8.16 4.84 11.02
C ASP A 79 -8.34 5.74 9.80
N ILE A 80 -9.53 5.71 9.22
CA ILE A 80 -9.81 6.45 8.00
C ILE A 80 -9.78 7.96 8.21
N ASP A 81 -10.05 8.44 9.42
CA ASP A 81 -10.08 9.88 9.69
C ASP A 81 -8.70 10.51 9.65
N ILE A 82 -7.66 9.74 9.93
CA ILE A 82 -6.27 10.15 9.71
C ILE A 82 -5.68 9.64 8.39
N GLY A 83 -6.45 8.92 7.57
CA GLY A 83 -6.03 8.46 6.24
C GLY A 83 -5.38 7.07 6.20
N VAL A 84 -5.46 6.27 7.27
CA VAL A 84 -4.95 4.90 7.30
C VAL A 84 -6.03 3.92 6.84
N GLU A 85 -5.84 3.35 5.65
CA GLU A 85 -6.85 2.52 4.95
C GLU A 85 -7.01 1.12 5.52
N THR A 86 -5.99 0.56 6.15
CA THR A 86 -6.06 -0.81 6.70
C THR A 86 -4.98 -1.04 7.74
N THR A 87 -5.26 -1.95 8.68
CA THR A 87 -4.28 -2.43 9.65
C THR A 87 -3.29 -3.36 8.95
N THR A 88 -2.00 -3.09 9.11
CA THR A 88 -0.92 -3.93 8.60
C THR A 88 0.10 -4.20 9.70
N GLY A 89 1.08 -5.06 9.43
CA GLY A 89 2.06 -5.55 10.39
C GLY A 89 2.40 -6.99 10.07
N PRO A 90 1.44 -7.93 10.14
CA PRO A 90 1.65 -9.27 9.60
C PRO A 90 1.91 -9.20 8.10
N LEU A 91 3.07 -9.70 7.67
CA LEU A 91 3.52 -9.64 6.27
C LEU A 91 2.54 -10.36 5.33
N GLY A 92 2.39 -9.87 4.11
CA GLY A 92 1.45 -10.42 3.12
C GLY A 92 -0.02 -10.01 3.28
N GLN A 93 -0.45 -9.58 4.46
CA GLN A 93 -1.85 -9.19 4.69
C GLN A 93 -2.22 -7.89 3.96
N GLY A 94 -1.31 -6.90 3.94
CA GLY A 94 -1.56 -5.62 3.28
C GLY A 94 -1.83 -5.76 1.78
N ILE A 95 -1.02 -6.54 1.05
CA ILE A 95 -1.26 -6.78 -0.37
C ILE A 95 -2.57 -7.54 -0.60
N ALA A 96 -2.92 -8.50 0.26
CA ALA A 96 -4.18 -9.22 0.15
C ALA A 96 -5.40 -8.30 0.37
N ASN A 97 -5.33 -7.39 1.36
CA ASN A 97 -6.35 -6.36 1.57
C ASN A 97 -6.47 -5.41 0.35
N ALA A 98 -5.35 -5.02 -0.23
CA ALA A 98 -5.34 -4.17 -1.42
C ALA A 98 -5.97 -4.85 -2.64
N VAL A 99 -5.77 -6.16 -2.82
CA VAL A 99 -6.49 -6.94 -3.83
C VAL A 99 -7.99 -6.90 -3.57
N GLY A 100 -8.42 -7.03 -2.31
CA GLY A 100 -9.82 -6.89 -1.90
C GLY A 100 -10.40 -5.50 -2.23
N MET A 101 -9.63 -4.43 -2.01
CA MET A 101 -10.02 -3.07 -2.36
C MET A 101 -10.15 -2.88 -3.89
N ALA A 102 -9.21 -3.42 -4.65
CA ALA A 102 -9.21 -3.31 -6.11
C ALA A 102 -10.35 -4.10 -6.77
N ILE A 103 -10.68 -5.30 -6.28
CA ILE A 103 -11.84 -6.05 -6.78
C ILE A 103 -13.16 -5.34 -6.40
N SER A 104 -13.23 -4.74 -5.21
CA SER A 104 -14.39 -3.95 -4.79
C SER A 104 -14.61 -2.75 -5.70
N GLU A 105 -13.53 -2.01 -6.04
CA GLU A 105 -13.61 -0.92 -7.03
C GLU A 105 -14.18 -1.42 -8.35
N LYS A 106 -13.65 -2.52 -8.88
CA LYS A 106 -14.09 -3.07 -10.17
C LYS A 106 -15.55 -3.48 -10.17
N ILE A 107 -16.03 -4.09 -9.09
CA ILE A 107 -17.44 -4.49 -8.93
C ILE A 107 -18.34 -3.23 -8.87
N LEU A 108 -17.99 -2.28 -8.00
CA LEU A 108 -18.76 -1.04 -7.85
C LEU A 108 -18.75 -0.20 -9.13
N ALA A 109 -17.63 -0.14 -9.84
CA ALA A 109 -17.54 0.55 -11.12
C ALA A 109 -18.45 -0.09 -12.18
N ALA A 110 -18.55 -1.42 -12.19
CA ALA A 110 -19.45 -2.13 -13.12
C ALA A 110 -20.93 -1.93 -12.77
N GLU A 111 -21.25 -1.67 -11.50
CA GLU A 111 -22.63 -1.48 -11.04
C GLU A 111 -23.09 -0.02 -11.18
N PHE A 112 -22.22 0.96 -10.90
CA PHE A 112 -22.61 2.37 -10.75
C PHE A 112 -22.09 3.32 -11.84
N ASN A 113 -21.09 2.91 -12.64
CA ASN A 113 -20.57 3.78 -13.70
C ASN A 113 -21.43 3.66 -14.96
N GLU A 114 -21.72 4.81 -15.55
CA GLU A 114 -22.33 4.96 -16.87
C GLU A 114 -21.30 5.49 -17.87
N GLU A 115 -21.66 5.56 -19.15
CA GLU A 115 -20.74 5.93 -20.24
C GLU A 115 -20.03 7.26 -19.98
N ASP A 116 -20.79 8.28 -19.54
CA ASP A 116 -20.27 9.64 -19.31
C ASP A 116 -20.08 9.98 -17.82
N ILE A 117 -20.57 9.16 -16.89
CA ILE A 117 -20.56 9.43 -15.46
C ILE A 117 -19.87 8.28 -14.73
N LYS A 118 -18.67 8.54 -14.20
CA LYS A 118 -17.85 7.54 -13.51
C LYS A 118 -17.62 7.91 -12.03
N PRO A 119 -18.63 7.70 -11.18
CA PRO A 119 -18.48 7.99 -9.75
C PRO A 119 -17.46 7.09 -9.06
N ILE A 120 -17.17 5.89 -9.60
CA ILE A 120 -16.19 4.95 -9.07
C ILE A 120 -15.05 4.82 -10.06
N ASP A 121 -13.92 5.50 -9.77
CA ASP A 121 -12.76 5.49 -10.64
C ASP A 121 -11.49 5.81 -9.82
N HIS A 122 -11.15 4.91 -8.90
CA HIS A 122 -9.99 5.07 -8.02
C HIS A 122 -8.99 3.92 -8.17
N TYR A 123 -7.75 4.23 -7.91
CA TYR A 123 -6.65 3.27 -7.87
C TYR A 123 -6.40 2.76 -6.45
N THR A 124 -5.77 1.61 -6.37
CA THR A 124 -5.21 1.08 -5.12
C THR A 124 -3.70 0.96 -5.30
N TYR A 125 -2.95 1.67 -4.48
CA TYR A 125 -1.48 1.67 -4.48
C TYR A 125 -0.97 0.89 -3.26
N VAL A 126 0.02 0.04 -3.48
CA VAL A 126 0.60 -0.80 -2.41
C VAL A 126 2.11 -0.67 -2.39
N PHE A 127 2.67 -0.48 -1.21
CA PHE A 127 4.10 -0.68 -0.98
C PHE A 127 4.32 -1.98 -0.22
N LEU A 128 5.24 -2.80 -0.73
CA LEU A 128 5.56 -4.11 -0.19
C LEU A 128 7.06 -4.40 -0.33
N GLY A 129 7.58 -5.24 0.53
CA GLY A 129 8.97 -5.68 0.51
C GLY A 129 9.09 -7.20 0.31
N ASP A 130 10.33 -7.70 0.33
CA ASP A 130 10.64 -9.12 0.14
C ASP A 130 9.84 -10.01 1.08
N GLY A 131 9.79 -9.70 2.38
CA GLY A 131 9.04 -10.47 3.37
C GLY A 131 7.55 -10.57 3.07
N CYS A 132 6.94 -9.54 2.46
CA CYS A 132 5.54 -9.60 2.05
C CYS A 132 5.31 -10.65 0.95
N LEU A 133 6.26 -10.78 0.01
CA LEU A 133 6.17 -11.71 -1.11
C LEU A 133 6.59 -13.15 -0.75
N MET A 134 7.15 -13.36 0.43
CA MET A 134 7.45 -14.70 0.96
C MET A 134 6.21 -15.39 1.51
N GLU A 135 5.19 -14.63 1.90
CA GLU A 135 3.97 -15.16 2.50
C GLU A 135 3.05 -15.84 1.46
N GLY A 136 2.52 -17.02 1.81
CA GLY A 136 1.63 -17.80 0.92
C GLY A 136 0.41 -17.00 0.47
N VAL A 137 -0.19 -16.21 1.36
CA VAL A 137 -1.38 -15.38 1.05
C VAL A 137 -1.09 -14.36 -0.06
N SER A 138 0.13 -13.85 -0.18
CA SER A 138 0.49 -12.93 -1.25
C SER A 138 0.47 -13.61 -2.62
N HIS A 139 0.90 -14.86 -2.72
CA HIS A 139 0.84 -15.67 -3.94
C HIS A 139 -0.61 -15.87 -4.41
N GLU A 140 -1.47 -16.27 -3.48
CA GLU A 140 -2.89 -16.52 -3.78
C GLU A 140 -3.59 -15.23 -4.21
N ALA A 141 -3.43 -14.16 -3.44
CA ALA A 141 -4.04 -12.87 -3.72
C ALA A 141 -3.55 -12.26 -5.05
N CYS A 142 -2.24 -12.29 -5.33
CA CYS A 142 -1.68 -11.73 -6.56
C CYS A 142 -2.06 -12.56 -7.80
N SER A 143 -2.14 -13.88 -7.68
CA SER A 143 -2.64 -14.76 -8.75
C SER A 143 -4.11 -14.46 -9.06
N PHE A 144 -4.94 -14.30 -8.02
CA PHE A 144 -6.33 -13.89 -8.16
C PHE A 144 -6.45 -12.52 -8.87
N ALA A 145 -5.65 -11.53 -8.44
CA ALA A 145 -5.66 -10.20 -9.04
C ALA A 145 -5.32 -10.21 -10.53
N GLY A 146 -4.33 -11.01 -10.94
CA GLY A 146 -3.97 -11.20 -12.34
C GLY A 146 -5.09 -11.88 -13.13
N THR A 147 -5.67 -12.96 -12.61
CA THR A 147 -6.81 -13.68 -13.22
C THR A 147 -7.99 -12.76 -13.48
N HIS A 148 -8.27 -11.84 -12.56
CA HIS A 148 -9.38 -10.89 -12.67
C HIS A 148 -9.00 -9.57 -13.37
N ASN A 149 -7.78 -9.43 -13.88
CA ASN A 149 -7.30 -8.22 -14.56
C ASN A 149 -7.57 -6.94 -13.76
N LEU A 150 -7.08 -6.90 -12.51
CA LEU A 150 -7.27 -5.74 -11.63
C LEU A 150 -6.27 -4.62 -11.99
N GLY A 151 -6.44 -4.01 -13.16
CA GLY A 151 -5.49 -3.05 -13.73
C GLY A 151 -5.34 -1.72 -12.96
N LYS A 152 -6.20 -1.45 -11.96
CA LYS A 152 -6.07 -0.29 -11.07
C LYS A 152 -5.36 -0.61 -9.75
N LEU A 153 -4.85 -1.84 -9.59
CA LEU A 153 -3.97 -2.22 -8.50
C LEU A 153 -2.52 -2.02 -8.93
N ILE A 154 -1.81 -1.09 -8.28
CA ILE A 154 -0.43 -0.74 -8.59
C ILE A 154 0.44 -1.05 -7.38
N CYS A 155 1.40 -1.96 -7.56
CA CYS A 155 2.31 -2.38 -6.51
C CYS A 155 3.72 -1.82 -6.72
N PHE A 156 4.30 -1.27 -5.67
CA PHE A 156 5.70 -0.88 -5.61
C PHE A 156 6.43 -1.89 -4.74
N TYR A 157 7.36 -2.62 -5.34
CA TYR A 157 8.12 -3.65 -4.68
C TYR A 157 9.52 -3.14 -4.31
N ASP A 158 9.77 -3.10 -3.01
CA ASP A 158 11.11 -2.80 -2.47
C ASP A 158 11.90 -4.11 -2.38
N GLN A 159 12.67 -4.37 -3.42
CA GLN A 159 13.56 -5.52 -3.52
C GLN A 159 14.91 -5.17 -2.91
N ASN A 160 15.01 -5.18 -1.61
CA ASN A 160 16.22 -4.78 -0.89
C ASN A 160 17.06 -5.97 -0.39
N GLY A 161 16.58 -7.19 -0.56
CA GLY A 161 17.30 -8.41 -0.16
C GLY A 161 17.32 -8.64 1.34
N ILE A 162 16.46 -7.94 2.11
CA ILE A 162 16.41 -8.03 3.57
C ILE A 162 14.99 -8.34 4.01
N SER A 163 14.84 -9.24 4.97
CA SER A 163 13.57 -9.49 5.66
C SER A 163 13.84 -9.64 7.16
N ILE A 164 13.07 -8.93 8.00
CA ILE A 164 13.17 -8.92 9.47
C ILE A 164 14.56 -8.44 9.92
N ASP A 165 15.50 -9.34 10.16
CA ASP A 165 16.83 -9.08 10.74
C ASP A 165 17.98 -9.66 9.92
N GLY A 166 17.76 -10.09 8.68
CA GLY A 166 18.78 -10.72 7.87
C GLY A 166 18.55 -10.70 6.37
N GLU A 167 19.61 -11.10 5.67
CA GLU A 167 19.60 -11.27 4.21
C GLU A 167 18.74 -12.47 3.81
N ILE A 168 18.06 -12.36 2.66
CA ILE A 168 17.14 -13.40 2.17
C ILE A 168 17.81 -14.46 1.28
N GLU A 169 19.11 -14.31 0.96
CA GLU A 169 19.83 -15.09 -0.05
C GLU A 169 19.68 -16.61 0.08
N HIS A 170 19.53 -17.13 1.31
CA HIS A 170 19.47 -18.57 1.56
C HIS A 170 18.05 -19.12 1.74
N TRP A 171 17.02 -18.30 1.67
CA TRP A 171 15.64 -18.73 1.94
C TRP A 171 14.56 -18.08 1.06
N PHE A 172 14.91 -17.08 0.26
CA PHE A 172 14.02 -16.52 -0.73
C PHE A 172 14.80 -16.16 -1.99
N THR A 173 14.73 -17.03 -2.99
CA THR A 173 15.48 -16.92 -4.25
C THR A 173 14.55 -16.83 -5.47
N ASP A 174 13.27 -16.54 -5.23
CA ASP A 174 12.28 -16.41 -6.28
C ASP A 174 12.60 -15.22 -7.19
N ASP A 175 12.43 -15.42 -8.49
CA ASP A 175 12.38 -14.32 -9.45
C ASP A 175 10.98 -13.69 -9.42
N SER A 176 10.82 -12.66 -8.62
CA SER A 176 9.53 -11.98 -8.42
C SER A 176 8.96 -11.45 -9.73
N ILE A 177 9.79 -10.93 -10.63
CA ILE A 177 9.35 -10.43 -11.94
C ILE A 177 8.74 -11.55 -12.78
N LYS A 178 9.42 -12.69 -12.90
CA LYS A 178 8.89 -13.84 -13.63
C LYS A 178 7.62 -14.38 -12.98
N ARG A 179 7.58 -14.43 -11.66
CA ARG A 179 6.41 -14.87 -10.92
C ARG A 179 5.19 -13.98 -11.21
N PHE A 180 5.32 -12.65 -11.12
CA PHE A 180 4.22 -11.74 -11.40
C PHE A 180 3.81 -11.76 -12.89
N ASN A 181 4.77 -11.88 -13.81
CA ASN A 181 4.47 -12.10 -15.22
C ASN A 181 3.66 -13.39 -15.45
N SER A 182 3.94 -14.48 -14.70
CA SER A 182 3.17 -15.72 -14.79
C SER A 182 1.73 -15.58 -14.25
N TYR A 183 1.49 -14.65 -13.36
CA TYR A 183 0.13 -14.29 -12.90
C TYR A 183 -0.62 -13.37 -13.89
N GLY A 184 0.05 -12.89 -14.94
CA GLY A 184 -0.54 -11.96 -15.92
C GLY A 184 -0.42 -10.48 -15.54
N TRP A 185 0.43 -10.15 -14.59
CA TRP A 185 0.73 -8.75 -14.27
C TRP A 185 1.69 -8.15 -15.29
N HIS A 186 1.59 -6.84 -15.47
CA HIS A 186 2.60 -6.04 -16.15
C HIS A 186 3.68 -5.62 -15.14
N THR A 187 4.95 -5.94 -15.41
CA THR A 187 6.09 -5.67 -14.53
C THR A 187 7.15 -4.83 -15.21
#